data_206098d983458ca56ff6cb31eb07fd98
#
_entry.id   206098d983458ca56ff6cb31eb07fd98
#
_cell.length_a   1.000
_cell.length_b   1.000
_cell.length_c   1.000
_cell.angle_alpha   90.00
_cell.angle_beta   90.00
_cell.angle_gamma   90.00
#
_symmetry.space_group_name_H-M   'P 1'
#
loop_
_entity.id
_entity.type
_entity.pdbx_description
1 polymer ?
#
loop_
_entity_poly.entity_id
_entity_poly.type
_entity_poly.pdbx_seq_one_letter_code
_entity_poly.pdbx_strand_id
1 'polypeptide(L)'
;VIGNNCSIWFNSVIRGDVNSIRIGNKVNIQDGAVIHCTYKTAATFIGNNVSVGHNALVHGCKIKDNVLIGMGSIVMDGAVVESNSIIAAGAVVLEGAHVESGSIYAGIPAKKVKQLNEEQTNRLIEGIANNYVMYSSWFSEDN
;
A
#
# COMPACT_ATOMS: atom_id res chain seq x y z
N VAL A 1 -3.00 -14.73 1.76
CA VAL A 1 -2.58 -15.08 0.38
C VAL A 1 -1.79 -13.92 -0.18
N ILE A 2 -0.67 -14.20 -0.83
CA ILE A 2 0.19 -13.21 -1.50
C ILE A 2 0.35 -13.67 -2.95
N GLY A 3 0.21 -12.74 -3.88
CA GLY A 3 0.33 -12.98 -5.32
C GLY A 3 1.78 -13.08 -5.82
N ASN A 4 1.94 -13.01 -7.13
CA ASN A 4 3.24 -13.16 -7.79
C ASN A 4 4.01 -11.83 -7.88
N ASN A 5 5.34 -11.90 -8.04
CA ASN A 5 6.23 -10.74 -8.17
C ASN A 5 6.13 -9.75 -7.00
N CYS A 6 5.82 -10.26 -5.81
CA CYS A 6 5.78 -9.49 -4.58
C CYS A 6 7.13 -9.53 -3.87
N SER A 7 7.46 -8.47 -3.13
CA SER A 7 8.63 -8.42 -2.27
C SER A 7 8.28 -7.90 -0.87
N ILE A 8 8.75 -8.63 0.14
CA ILE A 8 8.52 -8.31 1.55
C ILE A 8 9.88 -8.00 2.15
N TRP A 9 10.03 -6.76 2.61
CA TRP A 9 11.33 -6.23 3.00
C TRP A 9 11.59 -6.35 4.51
N PHE A 10 12.76 -5.91 4.93
CA PHE A 10 13.30 -6.19 6.26
C PHE A 10 12.41 -5.61 7.38
N ASN A 11 12.20 -6.41 8.44
CA ASN A 11 11.40 -6.06 9.60
C ASN A 11 9.94 -5.69 9.31
N SER A 12 9.43 -5.93 8.10
CA SER A 12 8.01 -5.78 7.83
C SER A 12 7.22 -6.94 8.44
N VAL A 13 5.98 -6.68 8.81
CA VAL A 13 5.09 -7.65 9.45
C VAL A 13 3.80 -7.78 8.65
N ILE A 14 3.46 -9.00 8.27
CA ILE A 14 2.15 -9.34 7.72
C ILE A 14 1.51 -10.36 8.66
N ARG A 15 0.55 -9.91 9.46
CA ARG A 15 -0.06 -10.74 10.50
C ARG A 15 -1.56 -10.94 10.27
N GLY A 16 -1.93 -12.09 9.73
CA GLY A 16 -3.30 -12.48 9.40
C GLY A 16 -3.86 -13.53 10.38
N ASP A 17 -3.65 -13.33 11.68
CA ASP A 17 -4.05 -14.25 12.74
C ASP A 17 -5.54 -14.13 13.13
N VAL A 18 -6.12 -12.96 12.95
CA VAL A 18 -7.49 -12.66 13.40
C VAL A 18 -8.49 -12.45 12.26
N ASN A 19 -8.01 -12.22 11.05
CA ASN A 19 -8.82 -12.07 9.84
C ASN A 19 -7.97 -12.28 8.59
N SER A 20 -8.59 -12.28 7.40
CA SER A 20 -7.88 -12.51 6.14
C SER A 20 -7.08 -11.30 5.68
N ILE A 21 -5.87 -11.57 5.18
CA ILE A 21 -5.07 -10.63 4.41
C ILE A 21 -4.89 -11.22 3.01
N ARG A 22 -5.24 -10.44 1.99
CA ARG A 22 -5.07 -10.80 0.58
C ARG A 22 -4.29 -9.71 -0.13
N ILE A 23 -3.19 -10.09 -0.75
CA ILE A 23 -2.26 -9.22 -1.46
C ILE A 23 -2.19 -9.70 -2.90
N GLY A 24 -2.39 -8.79 -3.83
CA GLY A 24 -2.35 -9.05 -5.28
C GLY A 24 -0.93 -9.26 -5.80
N ASN A 25 -0.75 -9.03 -7.09
CA ASN A 25 0.54 -9.21 -7.76
C ASN A 25 1.36 -7.93 -7.78
N LYS A 26 2.69 -8.04 -7.86
CA LYS A 26 3.61 -6.91 -7.99
C LYS A 26 3.45 -5.89 -6.86
N VAL A 27 3.33 -6.39 -5.64
CA VAL A 27 3.21 -5.58 -4.42
C VAL A 27 4.54 -5.60 -3.68
N ASN A 28 4.99 -4.43 -3.24
CA ASN A 28 6.14 -4.36 -2.33
C ASN A 28 5.71 -3.82 -0.96
N ILE A 29 6.09 -4.53 0.07
CA ILE A 29 5.89 -4.16 1.47
C ILE A 29 7.27 -3.79 2.01
N GLN A 30 7.50 -2.49 2.16
CA GLN A 30 8.83 -1.96 2.45
C GLN A 30 9.18 -2.09 3.93
N ASP A 31 10.45 -1.84 4.24
CA ASP A 31 11.04 -2.07 5.55
C ASP A 31 10.20 -1.47 6.70
N GLY A 32 9.96 -2.27 7.72
CA GLY A 32 9.23 -1.87 8.91
C GLY A 32 7.72 -1.65 8.72
N ALA A 33 7.17 -1.84 7.53
CA ALA A 33 5.74 -1.70 7.32
C ALA A 33 4.96 -2.82 8.01
N VAL A 34 3.75 -2.50 8.49
CA VAL A 34 2.88 -3.46 9.17
C VAL A 34 1.55 -3.59 8.43
N ILE A 35 1.19 -4.82 8.08
CA ILE A 35 -0.09 -5.18 7.51
C ILE A 35 -0.83 -6.04 8.50
N HIS A 36 -1.98 -5.57 8.97
CA HIS A 36 -2.81 -6.31 9.92
C HIS A 36 -4.31 -6.13 9.61
N CYS A 37 -5.16 -6.64 10.47
CA CYS A 37 -6.61 -6.64 10.29
C CYS A 37 -7.31 -6.75 11.65
N THR A 38 -8.60 -6.45 11.71
CA THR A 38 -9.39 -6.54 12.95
C THR A 38 -10.22 -7.82 12.97
N TYR A 39 -10.24 -8.46 14.15
CA TYR A 39 -10.96 -9.71 14.36
C TYR A 39 -12.42 -9.62 13.92
N LYS A 40 -12.83 -10.51 13.03
CA LYS A 40 -14.18 -10.66 12.46
C LYS A 40 -14.73 -9.45 11.68
N THR A 41 -14.24 -8.23 11.88
CA THR A 41 -14.90 -7.02 11.39
C THR A 41 -14.22 -6.40 10.18
N ALA A 42 -12.89 -6.41 10.11
CA ALA A 42 -12.18 -5.75 9.03
C ALA A 42 -11.01 -6.60 8.51
N ALA A 43 -11.15 -7.14 7.31
CA ALA A 43 -10.09 -7.80 6.56
C ALA A 43 -9.24 -6.77 5.80
N THR A 44 -8.02 -7.14 5.42
CA THR A 44 -7.15 -6.29 4.61
C THR A 44 -7.02 -6.84 3.21
N PHE A 45 -7.30 -5.99 2.21
CA PHE A 45 -7.15 -6.30 0.79
C PHE A 45 -6.21 -5.28 0.15
N ILE A 46 -5.18 -5.77 -0.52
CA ILE A 46 -4.23 -4.97 -1.29
C ILE A 46 -4.28 -5.48 -2.73
N GLY A 47 -4.59 -4.62 -3.66
CA GLY A 47 -4.68 -4.92 -5.10
C GLY A 47 -3.32 -5.17 -5.74
N ASN A 48 -3.27 -5.04 -7.05
CA ASN A 48 -2.06 -5.24 -7.83
C ASN A 48 -1.25 -3.93 -7.94
N ASN A 49 0.05 -4.06 -8.15
CA ASN A 49 0.93 -2.92 -8.39
C ASN A 49 0.85 -1.85 -7.28
N VAL A 50 0.91 -2.30 -6.04
CA VAL A 50 0.84 -1.43 -4.85
C VAL A 50 2.19 -1.40 -4.16
N SER A 51 2.65 -0.20 -3.82
CA SER A 51 3.83 0.02 -2.97
C SER A 51 3.39 0.49 -1.59
N VAL A 52 3.78 -0.25 -0.55
CA VAL A 52 3.56 0.15 0.85
C VAL A 52 4.90 0.62 1.40
N GLY A 53 5.01 1.92 1.60
CA GLY A 53 6.23 2.61 1.99
C GLY A 53 6.75 2.21 3.38
N HIS A 54 8.03 2.51 3.63
CA HIS A 54 8.71 2.20 4.89
C HIS A 54 7.90 2.67 6.11
N ASN A 55 7.78 1.82 7.11
CA ASN A 55 7.07 2.09 8.36
C ASN A 55 5.57 2.47 8.21
N ALA A 56 4.96 2.23 7.06
CA ALA A 56 3.53 2.45 6.91
C ALA A 56 2.72 1.38 7.64
N LEU A 57 1.54 1.75 8.13
CA LEU A 57 0.58 0.84 8.74
C LEU A 57 -0.67 0.74 7.86
N VAL A 58 -0.95 -0.46 7.38
CA VAL A 58 -2.15 -0.79 6.60
C VAL A 58 -3.00 -1.76 7.42
N HIS A 59 -4.16 -1.30 7.86
CA HIS A 59 -4.95 -2.04 8.84
C HIS A 59 -6.43 -2.10 8.46
N GLY A 60 -6.97 -3.33 8.28
CA GLY A 60 -8.39 -3.57 8.10
C GLY A 60 -9.06 -2.81 6.94
N CYS A 61 -8.35 -2.52 5.86
CA CYS A 61 -8.79 -1.63 4.80
C CYS A 61 -8.71 -2.28 3.40
N LYS A 62 -9.22 -1.58 2.40
CA LYS A 62 -9.17 -2.00 1.01
C LYS A 62 -8.35 -1.01 0.18
N ILE A 63 -7.22 -1.46 -0.31
CA ILE A 63 -6.38 -0.72 -1.25
C ILE A 63 -6.55 -1.36 -2.62
N LYS A 64 -6.95 -0.57 -3.61
CA LYS A 64 -7.13 -1.03 -4.99
C LYS A 64 -5.81 -1.03 -5.76
N ASP A 65 -5.89 -1.18 -7.08
CA ASP A 65 -4.71 -1.34 -7.94
C ASP A 65 -3.99 0.00 -8.17
N ASN A 66 -2.69 -0.05 -8.45
CA ASN A 66 -1.87 1.11 -8.78
C ASN A 66 -1.92 2.18 -7.67
N VAL A 67 -1.52 1.84 -6.46
CA VAL A 67 -1.53 2.74 -5.31
C VAL A 67 -0.16 2.82 -4.67
N LEU A 68 0.23 4.03 -4.28
CA LEU A 68 1.38 4.27 -3.42
C LEU A 68 0.89 4.69 -2.02
N ILE A 69 1.22 3.90 -1.03
CA ILE A 69 1.06 4.22 0.39
C ILE A 69 2.39 4.78 0.87
N GLY A 70 2.42 6.07 1.19
CA GLY A 70 3.64 6.78 1.56
C GLY A 70 4.26 6.32 2.86
N MET A 71 5.55 6.58 3.03
CA MET A 71 6.31 6.22 4.23
C MET A 71 5.67 6.77 5.50
N GLY A 72 5.56 5.92 6.53
CA GLY A 72 5.02 6.31 7.83
C GLY A 72 3.54 6.70 7.84
N SER A 73 2.81 6.49 6.74
CA SER A 73 1.37 6.75 6.71
C SER A 73 0.58 5.65 7.40
N ILE A 74 -0.66 5.96 7.78
CA ILE A 74 -1.58 5.04 8.44
C ILE A 74 -2.88 5.00 7.63
N VAL A 75 -3.32 3.79 7.27
CA VAL A 75 -4.63 3.55 6.65
C VAL A 75 -5.44 2.66 7.58
N MET A 76 -6.55 3.21 8.10
CA MET A 76 -7.34 2.59 9.17
C MET A 76 -8.48 1.71 8.63
N ASP A 77 -9.11 0.99 9.55
CA ASP A 77 -10.19 0.03 9.28
C ASP A 77 -11.31 0.60 8.42
N GLY A 78 -11.77 -0.21 7.49
CA GLY A 78 -12.89 0.17 6.62
C GLY A 78 -12.57 1.25 5.59
N ALA A 79 -11.38 1.84 5.60
CA ALA A 79 -10.99 2.80 4.57
C ALA A 79 -10.87 2.12 3.20
N VAL A 80 -11.22 2.86 2.15
CA VAL A 80 -11.07 2.44 0.76
C VAL A 80 -10.16 3.42 0.04
N VAL A 81 -9.06 2.93 -0.48
CA VAL A 81 -8.16 3.70 -1.35
C VAL A 81 -8.37 3.24 -2.79
N GLU A 82 -8.98 4.12 -3.58
CA GLU A 82 -9.26 3.84 -4.99
C GLU A 82 -7.99 3.80 -5.83
N SER A 83 -8.10 3.18 -7.01
CA SER A 83 -6.97 2.97 -7.92
C SER A 83 -6.31 4.27 -8.38
N ASN A 84 -5.05 4.19 -8.75
CA ASN A 84 -4.24 5.29 -9.27
C ASN A 84 -4.09 6.45 -8.27
N SER A 85 -4.01 6.15 -6.98
CA SER A 85 -3.96 7.13 -5.89
C SER A 85 -2.66 7.06 -5.10
N ILE A 86 -2.34 8.17 -4.45
CA ILE A 86 -1.18 8.28 -3.55
C ILE A 86 -1.65 8.77 -2.18
N ILE A 87 -1.27 8.05 -1.16
CA ILE A 87 -1.30 8.53 0.23
C ILE A 87 0.08 9.09 0.54
N ALA A 88 0.17 10.36 0.85
CA ALA A 88 1.44 11.03 1.12
C ALA A 88 2.10 10.50 2.40
N ALA A 89 3.41 10.66 2.51
CA ALA A 89 4.16 10.28 3.70
C ALA A 89 3.57 10.90 4.97
N GLY A 90 3.45 10.12 6.03
CA GLY A 90 2.94 10.56 7.34
C GLY A 90 1.45 10.89 7.38
N ALA A 91 0.70 10.70 6.31
CA ALA A 91 -0.74 10.94 6.29
C ALA A 91 -1.52 9.89 7.10
N VAL A 92 -2.66 10.27 7.65
CA VAL A 92 -3.56 9.35 8.36
C VAL A 92 -4.93 9.33 7.67
N VAL A 93 -5.20 8.22 6.99
CA VAL A 93 -6.51 7.93 6.39
C VAL A 93 -7.39 7.31 7.48
N LEU A 94 -8.40 8.04 7.90
CA LEU A 94 -9.27 7.65 9.02
C LEU A 94 -10.13 6.46 8.69
N GLU A 95 -10.67 5.83 9.73
CA GLU A 95 -11.62 4.73 9.66
C GLU A 95 -12.79 5.08 8.74
N GLY A 96 -13.11 4.17 7.83
CA GLY A 96 -14.21 4.34 6.87
C GLY A 96 -14.02 5.42 5.80
N ALA A 97 -12.88 6.10 5.76
CA ALA A 97 -12.63 7.14 4.76
C ALA A 97 -12.55 6.56 3.34
N HIS A 98 -12.94 7.37 2.36
CA HIS A 98 -12.86 7.02 0.95
C HIS A 98 -11.92 7.97 0.21
N VAL A 99 -10.82 7.43 -0.29
CA VAL A 99 -9.83 8.12 -1.09
C VAL A 99 -10.21 7.99 -2.57
N GLU A 100 -10.43 9.10 -3.23
CA GLU A 100 -10.85 9.13 -4.64
C GLU A 100 -9.75 8.63 -5.58
N SER A 101 -10.17 7.99 -6.66
CA SER A 101 -9.26 7.55 -7.73
C SER A 101 -8.47 8.71 -8.34
N GLY A 102 -7.22 8.45 -8.71
CA GLY A 102 -6.36 9.42 -9.39
C GLY A 102 -5.95 10.62 -8.54
N SER A 103 -5.92 10.48 -7.21
CA SER A 103 -5.74 11.61 -6.29
C SER A 103 -4.56 11.41 -5.36
N ILE A 104 -4.00 12.53 -4.87
CA ILE A 104 -3.08 12.55 -3.73
C ILE A 104 -3.84 13.03 -2.50
N TYR A 105 -3.77 12.25 -1.43
CA TYR A 105 -4.26 12.61 -0.09
C TYR A 105 -3.08 12.80 0.86
N ALA A 106 -3.11 13.88 1.64
CA ALA A 106 -2.05 14.22 2.59
C ALA A 106 -2.61 14.78 3.89
N GLY A 107 -1.79 14.75 4.94
CA GLY A 107 -2.10 15.35 6.24
C GLY A 107 -2.80 14.42 7.23
N ILE A 108 -3.14 14.98 8.39
CA ILE A 108 -3.81 14.31 9.51
C ILE A 108 -5.01 15.17 9.95
N PRO A 109 -6.26 14.77 9.68
CA PRO A 109 -6.66 13.65 8.82
C PRO A 109 -6.31 13.89 7.35
N ALA A 110 -6.09 12.82 6.59
CA ALA A 110 -5.75 12.91 5.17
C ALA A 110 -6.89 13.55 4.37
N LYS A 111 -6.54 14.53 3.54
CA LYS A 111 -7.45 15.24 2.64
C LYS A 111 -6.87 15.27 1.25
N LYS A 112 -7.75 15.30 0.25
CA LYS A 112 -7.33 15.46 -1.14
C LYS A 112 -6.62 16.79 -1.34
N VAL A 113 -5.39 16.74 -1.82
CA VAL A 113 -4.56 17.93 -2.07
C VAL A 113 -4.28 18.15 -3.54
N LYS A 114 -4.39 17.10 -4.37
CA LYS A 114 -4.08 17.18 -5.80
C LYS A 114 -4.75 16.07 -6.59
N GLN A 115 -5.06 16.34 -7.86
CA GLN A 115 -5.40 15.35 -8.87
C GLN A 115 -4.11 14.94 -9.61
N LEU A 116 -3.90 13.63 -9.79
CA LEU A 116 -2.80 13.09 -10.59
C LEU A 116 -3.15 13.11 -12.08
N ASN A 117 -2.18 13.40 -12.93
CA ASN A 117 -2.24 13.12 -14.36
C ASN A 117 -1.58 11.75 -14.65
N GLU A 118 -1.71 11.27 -15.89
CA GLU A 118 -1.18 9.98 -16.32
C GLU A 118 0.35 9.88 -16.16
N GLU A 119 1.08 10.93 -16.55
CA GLU A 119 2.54 10.99 -16.41
C GLU A 119 2.99 10.86 -14.95
N GLN A 120 2.31 11.56 -14.04
CA GLN A 120 2.60 11.49 -12.61
C GLN A 120 2.27 10.11 -12.04
N THR A 121 1.15 9.50 -12.44
CA THR A 121 0.77 8.14 -12.05
C THR A 121 1.83 7.14 -12.49
N ASN A 122 2.25 7.18 -13.74
CA ASN A 122 3.27 6.29 -14.27
C ASN A 122 4.62 6.47 -13.56
N ARG A 123 5.06 7.70 -13.35
CA ARG A 123 6.35 7.98 -12.71
C ARG A 123 6.36 7.62 -11.22
N LEU A 124 5.33 8.00 -10.47
CA LEU A 124 5.31 7.92 -9.01
C LEU A 124 4.79 6.57 -8.50
N ILE A 125 3.93 5.90 -9.24
CA ILE A 125 3.36 4.61 -8.82
C ILE A 125 4.03 3.46 -9.55
N GLU A 126 3.93 3.42 -10.86
CA GLU A 126 4.52 2.36 -11.71
C GLU A 126 6.04 2.29 -11.57
N GLY A 127 6.72 3.43 -11.57
CA GLY A 127 8.17 3.51 -11.46
C GLY A 127 8.69 2.89 -10.18
N ILE A 128 8.06 3.19 -9.04
CA ILE A 128 8.45 2.62 -7.75
C ILE A 128 8.20 1.10 -7.76
N ALA A 129 7.03 0.65 -8.18
CA ALA A 129 6.71 -0.77 -8.22
C ALA A 129 7.67 -1.57 -9.12
N ASN A 130 8.05 -1.02 -10.28
CA ASN A 130 9.05 -1.63 -11.18
C ASN A 130 10.42 -1.72 -10.52
N ASN A 131 10.85 -0.65 -9.83
CA ASN A 131 12.13 -0.65 -9.13
C ASN A 131 12.20 -1.74 -8.07
N TYR A 132 11.12 -1.95 -7.31
CA TYR A 132 11.10 -2.98 -6.27
C TYR A 132 11.11 -4.42 -6.83
N VAL A 133 10.56 -4.66 -8.01
CA VAL A 133 10.73 -5.93 -8.71
C VAL A 133 12.21 -6.13 -9.07
N MET A 134 12.87 -5.09 -9.59
CA MET A 134 14.30 -5.13 -9.88
C MET A 134 15.14 -5.33 -8.62
N TYR A 135 14.88 -4.57 -7.54
CA TYR A 135 15.64 -4.67 -6.29
C TYR A 135 15.54 -6.07 -5.68
N SER A 136 14.37 -6.70 -5.74
CA SER A 136 14.19 -8.05 -5.20
C SER A 136 15.03 -9.09 -5.92
N SER A 137 15.33 -8.89 -7.21
CA SER A 137 16.21 -9.81 -7.95
C SER A 137 17.65 -9.82 -7.47
N TRP A 138 18.10 -8.76 -6.79
CA TRP A 138 19.45 -8.70 -6.23
C TRP A 138 19.68 -9.68 -5.06
N PHE A 139 18.59 -10.20 -4.50
CA PHE A 139 18.61 -11.17 -3.40
C PHE A 139 18.27 -12.59 -3.87
N SER A 140 18.09 -12.82 -5.18
CA SER A 140 17.92 -14.17 -5.70
C SER A 140 19.26 -14.91 -5.74
N GLU A 141 19.24 -16.22 -5.45
CA GLU A 141 20.45 -17.07 -5.37
C GLU A 141 21.16 -17.29 -6.72
N ASP A 142 20.56 -16.80 -7.82
CA ASP A 142 21.07 -16.94 -9.18
C ASP A 142 22.04 -15.81 -9.62
N ASN A 143 22.59 -15.06 -8.69
CA ASN A 143 23.62 -14.03 -8.95
C ASN A 143 25.03 -14.54 -8.59
#